data_87665db80c3247e7d52b76aefbb98523
#
_entry.id   87665db80c3247e7d52b76aefbb98523
#
_cell.length_a   1.000
_cell.length_b   1.000
_cell.length_c   1.000
_cell.angle_alpha   90.00
_cell.angle_beta   90.00
_cell.angle_gamma   90.00
#
_symmetry.space_group_name_H-M   'P 1'
#
loop_
_entity.id
_entity.type
_entity.pdbx_description
1 polymer ?
#
loop_
_entity_poly.entity_id
_entity_poly.type
_entity_poly.pdbx_seq_one_letter_code
_entity_poly.pdbx_strand_id
1 'polypeptide(L)'
;MSWQLRRAGIDDLDAIMQIETSVFTTDAWTSDAMRADLASAHCYYLVALGADDSPNSATIAGYAGLLAPRGAKEGDIQTIAVAPEARRHGLGRVLMTSLMNEARRRGAREIFLEVRADNPSAEALYASLGFDRLGVRPGYYQPDNVDAIVMRAAVSDSQTRWAGIGDPEEIES
;
A
#
# COMPACT_ATOMS: atom_id res chain seq x y z
N MET A 1 3.69 -17.09 -9.42
CA MET A 1 4.85 -16.20 -9.17
C MET A 1 4.89 -15.85 -7.70
N SER A 2 6.02 -15.94 -7.06
CA SER A 2 6.18 -15.62 -5.66
C SER A 2 7.08 -14.39 -5.49
N TRP A 3 6.96 -13.72 -4.32
CA TRP A 3 7.55 -12.41 -4.10
C TRP A 3 8.31 -12.38 -2.78
N GLN A 4 9.39 -11.62 -2.76
CA GLN A 4 10.06 -11.22 -1.51
C GLN A 4 9.69 -9.77 -1.22
N LEU A 5 9.19 -9.51 -0.03
CA LEU A 5 8.93 -8.15 0.42
C LEU A 5 9.98 -7.76 1.46
N ARG A 6 10.49 -6.54 1.34
CA ARG A 6 11.31 -5.95 2.37
C ARG A 6 10.98 -4.48 2.54
N ARG A 7 11.34 -3.94 3.68
CA ARG A 7 11.16 -2.52 3.93
C ARG A 7 12.04 -1.71 2.99
N ALA A 8 11.48 -0.68 2.39
CA ALA A 8 12.20 0.25 1.53
C ALA A 8 12.94 1.29 2.35
N GLY A 9 14.06 1.74 1.84
CA GLY A 9 14.84 2.85 2.37
C GLY A 9 15.23 3.82 1.26
N ILE A 10 16.02 4.82 1.61
CA ILE A 10 16.47 5.87 0.68
C ILE A 10 17.17 5.29 -0.55
N ASP A 11 17.87 4.19 -0.39
CA ASP A 11 18.58 3.55 -1.50
C ASP A 11 17.63 2.97 -2.56
N ASP A 12 16.36 2.85 -2.23
CA ASP A 12 15.34 2.35 -3.17
C ASP A 12 14.66 3.46 -3.98
N LEU A 13 15.01 4.72 -3.73
CA LEU A 13 14.35 5.86 -4.35
C LEU A 13 14.33 5.78 -5.88
N ASP A 14 15.47 5.48 -6.48
CA ASP A 14 15.57 5.45 -7.96
C ASP A 14 14.69 4.34 -8.54
N ALA A 15 14.73 3.13 -7.95
CA ALA A 15 13.90 2.01 -8.41
C ALA A 15 12.41 2.30 -8.23
N ILE A 16 12.03 2.90 -7.11
CA ILE A 16 10.64 3.30 -6.84
C ILE A 16 10.19 4.35 -7.86
N MET A 17 10.99 5.39 -8.08
CA MET A 17 10.62 6.46 -9.00
C MET A 17 10.54 5.96 -10.45
N GLN A 18 11.32 4.98 -10.82
CA GLN A 18 11.25 4.37 -12.14
C GLN A 18 9.88 3.74 -12.38
N ILE A 19 9.33 3.02 -11.39
CA ILE A 19 7.97 2.47 -11.49
C ILE A 19 6.94 3.59 -11.41
N GLU A 20 7.09 4.49 -10.45
CA GLU A 20 6.15 5.57 -10.21
C GLU A 20 5.90 6.39 -11.50
N THR A 21 6.97 6.81 -12.16
CA THR A 21 6.85 7.62 -13.38
C THR A 21 6.37 6.82 -14.59
N SER A 22 6.60 5.52 -14.62
CA SER A 22 6.12 4.67 -15.71
C SER A 22 4.63 4.33 -15.58
N VAL A 23 4.12 4.21 -14.36
CA VAL A 23 2.73 3.85 -14.08
C VAL A 23 1.85 5.10 -14.02
N PHE A 24 2.31 6.16 -13.35
CA PHE A 24 1.58 7.41 -13.19
C PHE A 24 2.18 8.47 -14.09
N THR A 25 1.75 8.49 -15.34
CA THR A 25 2.38 9.33 -16.37
C THR A 25 2.13 10.83 -16.20
N THR A 26 1.03 11.21 -15.53
CA THR A 26 0.63 12.61 -15.37
C THR A 26 0.58 13.07 -13.93
N ASP A 27 0.41 12.16 -12.98
CA ASP A 27 0.21 12.47 -11.56
C ASP A 27 1.23 11.77 -10.65
N ALA A 28 2.39 11.45 -11.19
CA ALA A 28 3.47 10.82 -10.42
C ALA A 28 3.93 11.74 -9.27
N TRP A 29 4.28 11.12 -8.15
CA TRP A 29 4.97 11.81 -7.06
C TRP A 29 6.30 12.35 -7.56
N THR A 30 6.76 13.46 -6.97
CA THR A 30 8.10 13.96 -7.23
C THR A 30 9.14 13.14 -6.44
N SER A 31 10.38 13.12 -6.93
CA SER A 31 11.48 12.48 -6.21
C SER A 31 11.66 13.06 -4.80
N ASP A 32 11.51 14.38 -4.66
CA ASP A 32 11.68 15.03 -3.36
C ASP A 32 10.59 14.60 -2.37
N ALA A 33 9.34 14.51 -2.83
CA ALA A 33 8.23 14.05 -1.98
C ALA A 33 8.42 12.58 -1.58
N MET A 34 8.82 11.73 -2.52
CA MET A 34 9.07 10.32 -2.25
C MET A 34 10.23 10.15 -1.28
N ARG A 35 11.31 10.91 -1.47
CA ARG A 35 12.46 10.89 -0.55
C ARG A 35 12.05 11.26 0.87
N ALA A 36 11.21 12.30 1.01
CA ALA A 36 10.73 12.74 2.32
C ALA A 36 9.92 11.63 3.02
N ASP A 37 9.05 10.94 2.29
CA ASP A 37 8.28 9.82 2.84
C ASP A 37 9.19 8.65 3.25
N LEU A 38 10.15 8.29 2.41
CA LEU A 38 11.09 7.20 2.72
C LEU A 38 11.92 7.49 3.97
N ALA A 39 12.20 8.76 4.25
CA ALA A 39 12.96 9.18 5.42
C ALA A 39 12.09 9.39 6.67
N SER A 40 10.77 9.40 6.54
CA SER A 40 9.86 9.71 7.64
C SER A 40 9.66 8.52 8.57
N ALA A 41 9.75 8.75 9.88
CA ALA A 41 9.42 7.74 10.89
C ALA A 41 7.93 7.39 10.92
N HIS A 42 7.07 8.23 10.35
CA HIS A 42 5.63 8.02 10.29
C HIS A 42 5.21 7.19 9.08
N CYS A 43 6.13 6.96 8.16
CA CYS A 43 5.87 6.20 6.94
C CYS A 43 6.49 4.82 6.99
N TYR A 44 5.89 3.91 6.24
CA TYR A 44 6.37 2.54 6.09
C TYR A 44 6.18 2.15 4.63
N TYR A 45 7.30 2.03 3.93
CA TYR A 45 7.31 1.66 2.52
C TYR A 45 7.88 0.26 2.36
N LEU A 46 7.31 -0.48 1.41
CA LEU A 46 7.75 -1.81 1.02
C LEU A 46 8.16 -1.82 -0.45
N VAL A 47 9.18 -2.59 -0.77
CA VAL A 47 9.49 -2.99 -2.13
C VAL A 47 9.31 -4.49 -2.26
N ALA A 48 8.86 -4.90 -3.44
CA ALA A 48 8.68 -6.30 -3.79
C ALA A 48 9.68 -6.69 -4.87
N LEU A 49 10.31 -7.83 -4.67
CA LEU A 49 11.28 -8.43 -5.59
C LEU A 49 10.77 -9.81 -6.00
N GLY A 50 11.22 -10.31 -7.14
CA GLY A 50 11.00 -11.72 -7.47
C GLY A 50 11.69 -12.62 -6.45
N ALA A 51 11.13 -13.82 -6.23
CA ALA A 51 11.64 -14.74 -5.20
C ALA A 51 13.12 -15.09 -5.38
N ASP A 52 13.59 -15.09 -6.63
CA ASP A 52 14.96 -15.46 -6.97
C ASP A 52 15.90 -14.27 -7.12
N ASP A 53 15.38 -13.04 -6.94
CA ASP A 53 16.19 -11.83 -7.06
C ASP A 53 17.02 -11.60 -5.79
N SER A 54 18.17 -10.95 -5.97
CA SER A 54 18.97 -10.49 -4.84
C SER A 54 18.21 -9.41 -4.07
N PRO A 55 18.29 -9.40 -2.71
CA PRO A 55 17.68 -8.33 -1.90
C PRO A 55 18.10 -6.93 -2.30
N ASN A 56 19.26 -6.77 -2.93
CA ASN A 56 19.79 -5.49 -3.38
C ASN A 56 19.60 -5.25 -4.87
N SER A 57 18.70 -6.01 -5.52
CA SER A 57 18.43 -5.83 -6.94
C SER A 57 18.01 -4.39 -7.23
N ALA A 58 18.56 -3.83 -8.31
CA ALA A 58 18.20 -2.49 -8.78
C ALA A 58 16.81 -2.43 -9.41
N THR A 59 16.23 -3.59 -9.73
CA THR A 59 14.92 -3.71 -10.34
C THR A 59 13.94 -4.31 -9.35
N ILE A 60 12.83 -3.62 -9.11
CA ILE A 60 11.78 -4.09 -8.22
C ILE A 60 10.50 -4.40 -9.03
N ALA A 61 9.69 -5.32 -8.51
CA ALA A 61 8.43 -5.69 -9.15
C ALA A 61 7.27 -4.76 -8.76
N GLY A 62 7.39 -4.08 -7.63
CA GLY A 62 6.39 -3.15 -7.15
C GLY A 62 6.80 -2.52 -5.83
N TYR A 63 6.01 -1.56 -5.39
CA TYR A 63 6.21 -0.90 -4.11
C TYR A 63 4.88 -0.38 -3.58
N ALA A 64 4.84 -0.11 -2.29
CA ALA A 64 3.67 0.50 -1.66
C ALA A 64 4.11 1.29 -0.43
N GLY A 65 3.37 2.34 -0.09
CA GLY A 65 3.68 3.20 1.03
C GLY A 65 2.48 3.47 1.92
N LEU A 66 2.73 3.41 3.22
CA LEU A 66 1.77 3.68 4.28
C LEU A 66 2.25 4.88 5.09
N LEU A 67 1.32 5.81 5.39
CA LEU A 67 1.52 6.84 6.39
C LEU A 67 0.68 6.46 7.61
N ALA A 68 1.33 6.15 8.71
CA ALA A 68 0.64 5.76 9.94
C ALA A 68 1.51 6.13 11.14
N PRO A 69 1.37 7.35 11.68
CA PRO A 69 2.07 7.72 12.91
C PRO A 69 1.68 6.77 14.04
N ARG A 70 2.66 6.33 14.82
CA ARG A 70 2.40 5.42 15.93
C ARG A 70 1.48 6.07 16.95
N GLY A 71 0.42 5.35 17.34
CA GLY A 71 -0.59 5.84 18.26
C GLY A 71 -1.72 6.63 17.61
N ALA A 72 -1.61 6.99 16.34
CA ALA A 72 -2.70 7.60 15.60
C ALA A 72 -3.76 6.54 15.29
N LYS A 73 -5.03 6.97 15.28
CA LYS A 73 -6.16 6.07 15.01
C LYS A 73 -6.37 5.82 13.52
N GLU A 74 -5.72 6.57 12.67
CA GLU A 74 -5.89 6.52 11.22
C GLU A 74 -4.56 6.32 10.53
N GLY A 75 -4.61 5.60 9.40
CA GLY A 75 -3.49 5.49 8.47
C GLY A 75 -3.97 5.78 7.06
N ASP A 76 -3.02 6.06 6.18
CA ASP A 76 -3.28 6.36 4.77
C ASP A 76 -2.37 5.51 3.89
N ILE A 77 -2.94 4.90 2.87
CA ILE A 77 -2.15 4.34 1.78
C ILE A 77 -1.75 5.50 0.89
N GLN A 78 -0.45 5.81 0.90
CA GLN A 78 0.09 6.95 0.16
C GLN A 78 0.18 6.68 -1.33
N THR A 79 0.66 5.48 -1.68
CA THR A 79 0.85 5.08 -3.07
C THR A 79 1.04 3.57 -3.13
N ILE A 80 0.70 2.99 -4.27
CA ILE A 80 0.97 1.59 -4.59
C ILE A 80 1.10 1.46 -6.11
N ALA A 81 2.11 0.77 -6.55
CA ALA A 81 2.30 0.50 -7.97
C ALA A 81 2.98 -0.85 -8.17
N VAL A 82 2.54 -1.54 -9.22
CA VAL A 82 3.10 -2.83 -9.64
C VAL A 82 3.60 -2.67 -11.07
N ALA A 83 4.82 -3.11 -11.32
CA ALA A 83 5.39 -3.08 -12.65
C ALA A 83 4.49 -3.85 -13.63
N PRO A 84 4.33 -3.39 -14.89
CA PRO A 84 3.42 -4.04 -15.84
C PRO A 84 3.63 -5.54 -15.99
N GLU A 85 4.88 -5.99 -16.03
CA GLU A 85 5.23 -7.41 -16.19
C GLU A 85 4.92 -8.25 -14.95
N ALA A 86 4.71 -7.61 -13.80
CA ALA A 86 4.40 -8.28 -12.53
C ALA A 86 2.90 -8.27 -12.20
N ARG A 87 2.08 -7.65 -13.04
CA ARG A 87 0.64 -7.55 -12.79
C ARG A 87 -0.07 -8.89 -12.97
N ARG A 88 -1.25 -9.02 -12.38
CA ARG A 88 -2.13 -10.20 -12.44
C ARG A 88 -1.55 -11.43 -11.74
N HIS A 89 -0.60 -11.24 -10.84
CA HIS A 89 -0.03 -12.31 -10.02
C HIS A 89 -0.28 -12.11 -8.52
N GLY A 90 -1.21 -11.22 -8.16
CA GLY A 90 -1.61 -10.99 -6.77
C GLY A 90 -0.67 -10.11 -5.97
N LEU A 91 0.31 -9.46 -6.59
CA LEU A 91 1.28 -8.64 -5.86
C LEU A 91 0.63 -7.44 -5.16
N GLY A 92 -0.31 -6.77 -5.82
CA GLY A 92 -1.03 -5.65 -5.21
C GLY A 92 -1.72 -6.05 -3.91
N ARG A 93 -2.34 -7.21 -3.89
CA ARG A 93 -2.99 -7.76 -2.69
C ARG A 93 -1.99 -8.03 -1.58
N VAL A 94 -0.85 -8.62 -1.91
CA VAL A 94 0.22 -8.92 -0.94
C VAL A 94 0.75 -7.62 -0.33
N LEU A 95 1.02 -6.62 -1.16
CA LEU A 95 1.49 -5.31 -0.69
C LEU A 95 0.46 -4.66 0.23
N MET A 96 -0.80 -4.58 -0.20
CA MET A 96 -1.87 -3.98 0.60
C MET A 96 -2.07 -4.69 1.93
N THR A 97 -2.11 -6.01 1.92
CA THR A 97 -2.28 -6.79 3.15
C THR A 97 -1.14 -6.52 4.14
N SER A 98 0.08 -6.42 3.65
CA SER A 98 1.24 -6.12 4.48
C SER A 98 1.16 -4.71 5.09
N LEU A 99 0.73 -3.71 4.31
CA LEU A 99 0.55 -2.36 4.83
C LEU A 99 -0.59 -2.29 5.85
N MET A 100 -1.70 -2.98 5.61
CA MET A 100 -2.82 -3.00 6.54
C MET A 100 -2.42 -3.64 7.88
N ASN A 101 -1.62 -4.70 7.84
CA ASN A 101 -1.09 -5.32 9.04
C ASN A 101 -0.16 -4.38 9.81
N GLU A 102 0.70 -3.66 9.11
CA GLU A 102 1.59 -2.69 9.76
C GLU A 102 0.82 -1.52 10.38
N ALA A 103 -0.20 -1.01 9.68
CA ALA A 103 -1.07 0.04 10.21
C ALA A 103 -1.71 -0.37 11.52
N ARG A 104 -2.23 -1.60 11.56
CA ARG A 104 -2.83 -2.16 12.79
C ARG A 104 -1.81 -2.26 13.92
N ARG A 105 -0.60 -2.74 13.63
CA ARG A 105 0.47 -2.81 14.63
C ARG A 105 0.83 -1.44 15.20
N ARG A 106 0.69 -0.38 14.40
CA ARG A 106 0.95 1.01 14.82
C ARG A 106 -0.21 1.65 15.57
N GLY A 107 -1.34 0.96 15.70
CA GLY A 107 -2.51 1.43 16.44
C GLY A 107 -3.63 2.01 15.60
N ALA A 108 -3.51 1.99 14.28
CA ALA A 108 -4.57 2.47 13.41
C ALA A 108 -5.81 1.58 13.52
N ARG A 109 -6.98 2.21 13.51
CA ARG A 109 -8.29 1.56 13.49
C ARG A 109 -8.97 1.67 12.15
N GLU A 110 -8.56 2.66 11.36
CA GLU A 110 -9.09 2.91 10.03
C GLU A 110 -7.94 3.23 9.09
N ILE A 111 -8.09 2.82 7.85
CA ILE A 111 -7.14 3.12 6.77
C ILE A 111 -7.92 3.76 5.64
N PHE A 112 -7.36 4.84 5.10
CA PHE A 112 -7.93 5.59 3.98
C PHE A 112 -7.03 5.46 2.77
N LEU A 113 -7.61 5.57 1.60
CA LEU A 113 -6.88 5.70 0.35
C LEU A 113 -7.71 6.51 -0.65
N GLU A 114 -7.03 6.99 -1.68
CA GLU A 114 -7.67 7.62 -2.82
C GLU A 114 -7.28 6.82 -4.08
N VAL A 115 -8.24 6.59 -4.95
CA VAL A 115 -8.04 5.88 -6.21
C VAL A 115 -8.68 6.65 -7.34
N ARG A 116 -8.02 6.67 -8.50
CA ARG A 116 -8.57 7.31 -9.69
C ARG A 116 -9.87 6.63 -10.11
N ALA A 117 -10.88 7.43 -10.41
CA ALA A 117 -12.18 6.91 -10.86
C ALA A 117 -12.07 6.12 -12.18
N ASP A 118 -11.02 6.37 -12.97
CA ASP A 118 -10.76 5.66 -14.21
C ASP A 118 -9.91 4.38 -14.03
N ASN A 119 -9.74 3.93 -12.78
CA ASN A 119 -9.02 2.69 -12.48
C ASN A 119 -9.92 1.70 -11.72
N PRO A 120 -10.92 1.10 -12.40
CA PRO A 120 -11.87 0.22 -11.72
C PRO A 120 -11.23 -1.08 -11.21
N SER A 121 -10.15 -1.56 -11.80
CA SER A 121 -9.49 -2.78 -11.31
C SER A 121 -8.81 -2.56 -9.96
N ALA A 122 -8.21 -1.38 -9.73
CA ALA A 122 -7.66 -1.04 -8.43
C ALA A 122 -8.77 -0.89 -7.39
N GLU A 123 -9.85 -0.21 -7.73
CA GLU A 123 -10.99 -0.06 -6.83
C GLU A 123 -11.57 -1.42 -6.44
N ALA A 124 -11.69 -2.35 -7.39
CA ALA A 124 -12.17 -3.70 -7.13
C ALA A 124 -11.25 -4.46 -6.17
N LEU A 125 -9.93 -4.32 -6.33
CA LEU A 125 -8.97 -4.91 -5.40
C LEU A 125 -9.20 -4.39 -3.98
N TYR A 126 -9.30 -3.08 -3.82
CA TYR A 126 -9.49 -2.46 -2.50
C TYR A 126 -10.83 -2.88 -1.89
N ALA A 127 -11.90 -2.90 -2.67
CA ALA A 127 -13.20 -3.38 -2.20
C ALA A 127 -13.10 -4.83 -1.69
N SER A 128 -12.35 -5.68 -2.37
CA SER A 128 -12.16 -7.08 -1.96
C SER A 128 -11.36 -7.21 -0.66
N LEU A 129 -10.63 -6.16 -0.26
CA LEU A 129 -9.87 -6.11 0.98
C LEU A 129 -10.64 -5.43 2.13
N GLY A 130 -11.89 -5.07 1.90
CA GLY A 130 -12.75 -4.49 2.92
C GLY A 130 -12.86 -2.97 2.87
N PHE A 131 -12.36 -2.33 1.82
CA PHE A 131 -12.51 -0.90 1.63
C PHE A 131 -13.86 -0.58 1.03
N ASP A 132 -14.55 0.41 1.60
CA ASP A 132 -15.81 0.94 1.07
C ASP A 132 -15.61 2.36 0.58
N ARG A 133 -16.42 2.76 -0.40
CA ARG A 133 -16.43 4.15 -0.86
C ARG A 133 -16.93 5.06 0.25
N LEU A 134 -16.16 6.11 0.54
CA LEU A 134 -16.54 7.14 1.49
C LEU A 134 -17.05 8.40 0.78
N GLY A 135 -16.47 8.73 -0.36
CA GLY A 135 -16.85 9.90 -1.13
C GLY A 135 -16.06 10.02 -2.42
N VAL A 136 -16.30 11.13 -3.12
CA VAL A 136 -15.63 11.45 -4.36
C VAL A 136 -15.07 12.87 -4.25
N ARG A 137 -13.84 13.06 -4.73
CA ARG A 137 -13.22 14.38 -4.88
C ARG A 137 -13.20 14.72 -6.38
N PRO A 138 -14.10 15.60 -6.85
CA PRO A 138 -14.16 15.90 -8.28
C PRO A 138 -12.89 16.58 -8.78
N GLY A 139 -12.41 16.14 -9.95
CA GLY A 139 -11.27 16.75 -10.62
C GLY A 139 -9.96 16.74 -9.83
N TYR A 140 -9.81 15.83 -8.90
CA TYR A 140 -8.65 15.76 -7.98
C TYR A 140 -7.33 15.53 -8.72
N TYR A 141 -7.33 14.62 -9.69
CA TYR A 141 -6.13 14.30 -10.46
C TYR A 141 -5.99 15.23 -11.67
N GLN A 142 -4.96 16.06 -11.64
CA GLN A 142 -4.68 17.02 -12.70
C GLN A 142 -3.39 16.63 -13.42
N PRO A 143 -3.20 16.96 -14.68
CA PRO A 143 -4.06 17.79 -15.54
C PRO A 143 -5.25 17.04 -16.17
N ASP A 144 -5.40 15.74 -15.94
CA ASP A 144 -6.43 14.92 -16.61
C ASP A 144 -7.85 15.22 -16.15
N ASN A 145 -8.02 15.96 -15.07
CA ASN A 145 -9.32 16.27 -14.46
C ASN A 145 -10.13 15.02 -14.12
N VAL A 146 -9.47 14.01 -13.57
CA VAL A 146 -10.10 12.75 -13.16
C VAL A 146 -10.47 12.82 -11.69
N ASP A 147 -11.65 12.33 -11.34
CA ASP A 147 -12.12 12.28 -9.95
C ASP A 147 -11.32 11.27 -9.14
N ALA A 148 -11.17 11.55 -7.85
CA ALA A 148 -10.66 10.59 -6.88
C ALA A 148 -11.82 9.97 -6.11
N ILE A 149 -11.80 8.65 -5.97
CA ILE A 149 -12.69 7.94 -5.09
C ILE A 149 -11.96 7.75 -3.77
N VAL A 150 -12.53 8.27 -2.68
CA VAL A 150 -11.97 8.09 -1.34
C VAL A 150 -12.58 6.82 -0.75
N MET A 151 -11.72 5.93 -0.27
CA MET A 151 -12.14 4.66 0.31
C MET A 151 -11.59 4.50 1.73
N ARG A 152 -12.28 3.72 2.54
CA ARG A 152 -11.94 3.47 3.93
C ARG A 152 -12.14 2.01 4.28
N ALA A 153 -11.23 1.46 5.07
CA ALA A 153 -11.38 0.13 5.67
C ALA A 153 -11.13 0.20 7.17
N ALA A 154 -11.87 -0.59 7.93
CA ALA A 154 -11.61 -0.77 9.35
C ALA A 154 -10.52 -1.85 9.54
N VAL A 155 -9.59 -1.58 10.47
CA VAL A 155 -8.55 -2.53 10.88
C VAL A 155 -8.55 -2.60 12.40
N SER A 156 -9.55 -3.26 12.95
CA SER A 156 -9.77 -3.27 14.39
C SER A 156 -9.09 -4.45 15.09
N ASP A 157 -8.91 -4.32 16.41
CA ASP A 157 -8.38 -5.39 17.25
C ASP A 157 -9.22 -6.65 17.23
N SER A 158 -10.51 -6.54 16.91
CA SER A 158 -11.38 -7.70 16.80
C SER A 158 -10.95 -8.66 15.70
N GLN A 159 -10.37 -8.16 14.62
CA GLN A 159 -9.81 -9.00 13.57
C GLN A 159 -8.55 -9.72 14.03
N THR A 160 -7.76 -9.06 14.86
CA THR A 160 -6.57 -9.64 15.46
C THR A 160 -6.96 -10.75 16.46
N ARG A 161 -8.00 -10.49 17.22
CA ARG A 161 -8.51 -11.45 18.21
C ARG A 161 -9.09 -12.68 17.52
N TRP A 162 -9.73 -12.50 16.40
CA TRP A 162 -10.25 -13.63 15.64
C TRP A 162 -9.13 -14.47 15.03
N ALA A 163 -8.09 -13.83 14.56
CA ALA A 163 -6.91 -14.54 14.08
C ALA A 163 -6.18 -15.32 15.20
N GLY A 164 -6.40 -14.90 16.46
CA GLY A 164 -5.85 -15.57 17.64
C GLY A 164 -6.72 -16.68 18.23
N ILE A 165 -7.87 -16.97 17.62
CA ILE A 165 -8.73 -18.09 18.07
C ILE A 165 -8.09 -19.45 17.82
N GLY A 166 -6.98 -19.46 17.11
CA GLY A 166 -6.15 -20.64 17.01
C GLY A 166 -5.12 -20.76 18.14
N ASP A 167 -5.25 -20.01 19.22
CA ASP A 167 -4.33 -20.06 20.33
C ASP A 167 -4.51 -21.42 21.06
N PRO A 168 -3.44 -22.23 21.14
CA PRO A 168 -3.55 -23.57 21.71
C PRO A 168 -4.03 -23.57 23.17
N GLU A 169 -3.86 -22.47 23.89
CA GLU A 169 -4.27 -22.40 25.29
C GLU A 169 -5.79 -22.33 25.48
N GLU A 170 -6.52 -21.83 24.49
CA GLU A 170 -7.98 -21.80 24.54
C GLU A 170 -8.61 -23.13 24.13
N ILE A 171 -7.86 -23.97 23.44
CA ILE A 171 -8.33 -25.28 22.98
C ILE A 171 -8.13 -26.35 24.03
N GLU A 172 -7.17 -26.18 24.97
CA GLU A 172 -6.89 -27.14 26.01
C GLU A 172 -7.70 -26.92 27.28
N SER A 173 -8.45 -25.85 27.36
CA SER A 173 -9.34 -25.57 28.51
C SER A 173 -10.80 -25.83 28.14
#